data_81951cff91f8c668c9a7eb4bf56bc78c
#
_entry.id   81951cff91f8c668c9a7eb4bf56bc78c
#
_cell.length_a   1.000
_cell.length_b   1.000
_cell.length_c   1.000
_cell.angle_alpha   90.00
_cell.angle_beta   90.00
_cell.angle_gamma   90.00
#
_symmetry.space_group_name_H-M   'P 1'
#
loop_
_entity.id
_entity.type
_entity.pdbx_description
1 polymer ?
#
loop_
_entity_poly.entity_id
_entity_poly.type
_entity_poly.pdbx_seq_one_letter_code
_entity_poly.pdbx_strand_id
1 'polypeptide(L)'
;CWYSYINPMLTNISGFSTESITPLMILAGFGMVMGNLISGRLSDRYTPGKVGTAAQALICLMLLLIFFLSPYKWAAALLMCLCTAGLFAVSSPEQILIIRVAKGGEMLGAACVQVAFNLGNAIGAYAGGLAISGGYRYPALTGVPFALIGFILFLIFYKKYQAKY
;
A
#
# COMPACT_ATOMS: atom_id res chain seq x y z
N CYS A 1 4.92 -7.17 -2.29
CA CYS A 1 5.14 -8.33 -1.40
C CYS A 1 3.81 -9.02 -1.09
N TRP A 2 3.14 -8.61 -0.03
CA TRP A 2 1.94 -9.28 0.50
C TRP A 2 0.78 -9.40 -0.49
N TYR A 3 0.46 -8.36 -1.24
CA TYR A 3 -0.71 -8.31 -2.14
C TYR A 3 -0.71 -9.44 -3.19
N SER A 4 0.45 -9.79 -3.72
CA SER A 4 0.59 -10.88 -4.70
C SER A 4 0.28 -12.26 -4.11
N TYR A 5 0.32 -12.40 -2.78
CA TYR A 5 0.13 -13.66 -2.05
C TYR A 5 -1.10 -13.66 -1.14
N ILE A 6 -2.01 -12.72 -1.36
CA ILE A 6 -3.22 -12.53 -0.55
C ILE A 6 -4.16 -13.74 -0.62
N ASN A 7 -4.33 -14.30 -1.81
CA ASN A 7 -5.20 -15.46 -2.04
C ASN A 7 -4.72 -16.70 -1.26
N PRO A 8 -3.47 -17.20 -1.46
CA PRO A 8 -2.99 -18.33 -0.68
C PRO A 8 -2.93 -18.05 0.84
N MET A 9 -2.72 -16.81 1.27
CA MET A 9 -2.80 -16.46 2.69
C MET A 9 -4.23 -16.61 3.23
N LEU A 10 -5.24 -16.11 2.52
CA LEU A 10 -6.63 -16.18 2.95
C LEU A 10 -7.14 -17.63 2.98
N THR A 11 -6.74 -18.47 2.02
CA THR A 11 -7.17 -19.87 1.97
C THR A 11 -6.42 -20.74 2.97
N ASN A 12 -5.08 -20.67 3.01
CA ASN A 12 -4.25 -21.60 3.79
C ASN A 12 -4.04 -21.16 5.25
N ILE A 13 -4.14 -19.85 5.55
CA ILE A 13 -3.90 -19.32 6.91
C ILE A 13 -5.19 -18.90 7.56
N SER A 14 -6.04 -18.13 6.85
CA SER A 14 -7.28 -17.57 7.44
C SER A 14 -8.47 -18.52 7.33
N GLY A 15 -8.36 -19.64 6.59
CA GLY A 15 -9.39 -20.66 6.48
C GLY A 15 -10.63 -20.24 5.68
N PHE A 16 -10.47 -19.36 4.70
CA PHE A 16 -11.55 -19.05 3.77
C PHE A 16 -11.67 -20.14 2.69
N SER A 17 -12.90 -20.47 2.29
CA SER A 17 -13.13 -21.33 1.15
C SER A 17 -12.75 -20.61 -0.15
N THR A 18 -12.38 -21.38 -1.17
CA THR A 18 -12.03 -20.84 -2.50
C THR A 18 -13.16 -19.99 -3.10
N GLU A 19 -14.41 -20.34 -2.83
CA GLU A 19 -15.60 -19.61 -3.26
C GLU A 19 -15.70 -18.21 -2.64
N SER A 20 -15.18 -18.05 -1.41
CA SER A 20 -15.16 -16.76 -0.69
C SER A 20 -14.12 -15.78 -1.22
N ILE A 21 -13.16 -16.24 -2.03
CA ILE A 21 -12.06 -15.38 -2.51
C ILE A 21 -12.58 -14.28 -3.42
N THR A 22 -13.49 -14.57 -4.34
CA THR A 22 -14.05 -13.57 -5.26
C THR A 22 -14.70 -12.39 -4.52
N PRO A 23 -15.65 -12.60 -3.58
CA PRO A 23 -16.21 -11.48 -2.81
C PRO A 23 -15.17 -10.76 -1.95
N LEU A 24 -14.16 -11.47 -1.41
CA LEU A 24 -13.07 -10.83 -0.69
C LEU A 24 -12.20 -9.94 -1.58
N MET A 25 -11.92 -10.35 -2.81
CA MET A 25 -11.20 -9.52 -3.79
C MET A 25 -12.01 -8.28 -4.20
N ILE A 26 -13.33 -8.39 -4.30
CA ILE A 26 -14.22 -7.24 -4.50
C ILE A 26 -14.12 -6.27 -3.31
N LEU A 27 -14.14 -6.79 -2.09
CA LEU A 27 -13.94 -5.99 -0.87
C LEU A 27 -12.58 -5.28 -0.87
N ALA A 28 -11.52 -5.97 -1.28
CA ALA A 28 -10.19 -5.38 -1.43
C ALA A 28 -10.19 -4.24 -2.47
N GLY A 29 -10.82 -4.47 -3.63
CA GLY A 29 -10.99 -3.45 -4.67
C GLY A 29 -11.78 -2.23 -4.18
N PHE A 30 -12.84 -2.45 -3.42
CA PHE A 30 -13.58 -1.36 -2.76
C PHE A 30 -12.68 -0.56 -1.80
N GLY A 31 -11.86 -1.25 -1.00
CA GLY A 31 -10.84 -0.61 -0.15
C GLY A 31 -9.90 0.28 -0.96
N MET A 32 -9.40 -0.20 -2.11
CA MET A 32 -8.52 0.58 -3.00
C MET A 32 -9.18 1.86 -3.50
N VAL A 33 -10.42 1.77 -3.98
CA VAL A 33 -11.18 2.93 -4.47
C VAL A 33 -11.40 3.95 -3.35
N MET A 34 -11.86 3.49 -2.19
CA MET A 34 -12.10 4.36 -1.04
C MET A 34 -10.82 5.01 -0.52
N GLY A 35 -9.73 4.25 -0.44
CA GLY A 35 -8.42 4.77 -0.03
C GLY A 35 -7.95 5.89 -0.94
N ASN A 36 -8.04 5.69 -2.26
CA ASN A 36 -7.64 6.68 -3.25
C ASN A 36 -8.52 7.94 -3.19
N LEU A 37 -9.85 7.80 -3.14
CA LEU A 37 -10.79 8.93 -3.06
C LEU A 37 -10.62 9.73 -1.78
N ILE A 38 -10.50 9.07 -0.64
CA ILE A 38 -10.32 9.73 0.67
C ILE A 38 -8.99 10.48 0.68
N SER A 39 -7.89 9.84 0.25
CA SER A 39 -6.57 10.47 0.25
C SER A 39 -6.48 11.63 -0.73
N GLY A 40 -7.15 11.57 -1.88
CA GLY A 40 -7.28 12.69 -2.82
C GLY A 40 -7.92 13.90 -2.13
N ARG A 41 -9.11 13.72 -1.55
CA ARG A 41 -9.81 14.80 -0.80
C ARG A 41 -8.99 15.33 0.38
N LEU A 42 -8.29 14.44 1.11
CA LEU A 42 -7.43 14.88 2.20
C LEU A 42 -6.22 15.66 1.67
N SER A 43 -5.68 15.30 0.53
CA SER A 43 -4.55 16.01 -0.11
C SER A 43 -4.92 17.40 -0.60
N ASP A 44 -6.20 17.61 -0.95
CA ASP A 44 -6.73 18.95 -1.27
C ASP A 44 -6.90 19.81 -0.01
N ARG A 45 -7.25 19.19 1.11
CA ARG A 45 -7.51 19.88 2.39
C ARG A 45 -6.25 20.06 3.24
N TYR A 46 -5.36 19.10 3.18
CA TYR A 46 -4.07 19.08 3.88
C TYR A 46 -2.92 19.06 2.87
N THR A 47 -1.69 19.11 3.35
CA THR A 47 -0.53 18.98 2.45
C THR A 47 -0.38 17.52 1.96
N PRO A 48 -0.15 17.28 0.66
CA PRO A 48 0.03 15.92 0.12
C PRO A 48 1.12 15.13 0.85
N GLY A 49 2.20 15.78 1.29
CA GLY A 49 3.25 15.15 2.08
C GLY A 49 2.77 14.58 3.43
N LYS A 50 1.85 15.28 4.13
CA LYS A 50 1.24 14.75 5.37
C LYS A 50 0.38 13.52 5.08
N VAL A 51 -0.47 13.61 4.06
CA VAL A 51 -1.40 12.53 3.69
C VAL A 51 -0.61 11.30 3.25
N GLY A 52 0.41 11.45 2.41
CA GLY A 52 1.27 10.35 2.00
C GLY A 52 2.03 9.71 3.17
N THR A 53 2.56 10.52 4.08
CA THR A 53 3.22 10.00 5.30
C THR A 53 2.25 9.20 6.18
N ALA A 54 1.02 9.72 6.40
CA ALA A 54 0.01 9.03 7.19
C ALA A 54 -0.45 7.71 6.53
N ALA A 55 -0.67 7.72 5.21
CA ALA A 55 -1.02 6.53 4.44
C ALA A 55 0.08 5.46 4.51
N GLN A 56 1.34 5.87 4.40
CA GLN A 56 2.48 4.96 4.49
C GLN A 56 2.65 4.37 5.90
N ALA A 57 2.41 5.17 6.95
CA ALA A 57 2.38 4.67 8.33
C ALA A 57 1.26 3.65 8.54
N LEU A 58 0.08 3.90 7.96
CA LEU A 58 -1.03 2.95 7.98
C LEU A 58 -0.64 1.62 7.33
N ILE A 59 0.02 1.64 6.16
CA ILE A 59 0.48 0.41 5.49
C ILE A 59 1.44 -0.37 6.39
N CYS A 60 2.43 0.30 6.99
CA CYS A 60 3.37 -0.36 7.91
C CYS A 60 2.63 -1.06 9.05
N LEU A 61 1.68 -0.38 9.68
CA LEU A 61 0.87 -0.93 10.76
C LEU A 61 0.02 -2.11 10.29
N MET A 62 -0.66 -1.97 9.15
CA MET A 62 -1.52 -3.03 8.61
C MET A 62 -0.73 -4.28 8.23
N LEU A 63 0.45 -4.15 7.63
CA LEU A 63 1.31 -5.29 7.30
C LEU A 63 1.77 -6.04 8.56
N LEU A 64 2.13 -5.33 9.62
CA LEU A 64 2.47 -5.95 10.90
C LEU A 64 1.27 -6.67 11.52
N LEU A 65 0.11 -6.03 11.53
CA LEU A 65 -1.11 -6.65 12.05
C LEU A 65 -1.54 -7.86 11.22
N ILE A 66 -1.39 -7.84 9.91
CA ILE A 66 -1.67 -8.98 9.03
C ILE A 66 -0.76 -10.16 9.39
N PHE A 67 0.53 -9.92 9.64
CA PHE A 67 1.45 -10.99 10.04
C PHE A 67 0.98 -11.72 11.30
N PHE A 68 0.51 -10.99 12.32
CA PHE A 68 0.09 -11.56 13.59
C PHE A 68 -1.36 -12.07 13.57
N LEU A 69 -2.27 -11.36 12.92
CA LEU A 69 -3.72 -11.60 13.01
C LEU A 69 -4.30 -12.34 11.79
N SER A 70 -3.49 -12.69 10.79
CA SER A 70 -3.95 -13.43 9.61
C SER A 70 -4.62 -14.81 9.92
N PRO A 71 -4.33 -15.52 11.04
CA PRO A 71 -5.07 -16.74 11.37
C PRO A 71 -6.54 -16.49 11.74
N TYR A 72 -6.88 -15.27 12.16
CA TYR A 72 -8.25 -14.91 12.52
C TYR A 72 -9.02 -14.45 11.29
N LYS A 73 -9.99 -15.26 10.85
CA LYS A 73 -10.72 -15.12 9.59
C LYS A 73 -11.26 -13.70 9.35
N TRP A 74 -12.03 -13.16 10.28
CA TRP A 74 -12.65 -11.83 10.14
C TRP A 74 -11.62 -10.68 10.26
N ALA A 75 -10.63 -10.86 11.11
CA ALA A 75 -9.53 -9.89 11.23
C ALA A 75 -8.74 -9.82 9.92
N ALA A 76 -8.42 -10.96 9.30
CA ALA A 76 -7.71 -11.02 8.03
C ALA A 76 -8.48 -10.27 6.91
N ALA A 77 -9.81 -10.46 6.81
CA ALA A 77 -10.64 -9.77 5.82
C ALA A 77 -10.66 -8.24 6.05
N LEU A 78 -10.81 -7.80 7.30
CA LEU A 78 -10.81 -6.37 7.64
C LEU A 78 -9.43 -5.74 7.37
N LEU A 79 -8.37 -6.38 7.84
CA LEU A 79 -7.00 -5.89 7.65
C LEU A 79 -6.59 -5.86 6.18
N MET A 80 -7.06 -6.83 5.39
CA MET A 80 -6.91 -6.83 3.94
C MET A 80 -7.52 -5.58 3.32
N CYS A 81 -8.76 -5.26 3.65
CA CYS A 81 -9.45 -4.08 3.12
C CYS A 81 -8.74 -2.78 3.52
N LEU A 82 -8.33 -2.66 4.79
CA LEU A 82 -7.60 -1.49 5.28
C LEU A 82 -6.19 -1.36 4.67
N CYS A 83 -5.49 -2.47 4.51
CA CYS A 83 -4.16 -2.47 3.88
C CYS A 83 -4.23 -2.05 2.41
N THR A 84 -5.20 -2.60 1.65
CA THR A 84 -5.40 -2.21 0.25
C THR A 84 -5.86 -0.76 0.11
N ALA A 85 -6.69 -0.27 1.02
CA ALA A 85 -7.03 1.16 1.10
C ALA A 85 -5.78 2.02 1.33
N GLY A 86 -4.91 1.64 2.26
CA GLY A 86 -3.64 2.31 2.52
C GLY A 86 -2.71 2.34 1.30
N LEU A 87 -2.56 1.21 0.59
CA LEU A 87 -1.73 1.11 -0.61
C LEU A 87 -2.15 2.11 -1.69
N PHE A 88 -3.44 2.27 -1.91
CA PHE A 88 -3.95 3.21 -2.91
C PHE A 88 -4.09 4.64 -2.38
N ALA A 89 -4.17 4.82 -1.06
CA ALA A 89 -4.14 6.13 -0.44
C ALA A 89 -2.80 6.87 -0.61
N VAL A 90 -1.71 6.18 -0.89
CA VAL A 90 -0.41 6.80 -1.20
C VAL A 90 -0.39 7.37 -2.62
N SER A 91 -1.13 6.79 -3.55
CA SER A 91 -1.07 7.12 -4.99
C SER A 91 -1.45 8.58 -5.28
N SER A 92 -2.56 9.09 -4.70
CA SER A 92 -3.00 10.46 -4.94
C SER A 92 -1.99 11.52 -4.49
N PRO A 93 -1.50 11.52 -3.23
CA PRO A 93 -0.51 12.49 -2.80
C PRO A 93 0.80 12.40 -3.58
N GLU A 94 1.23 11.21 -3.98
CA GLU A 94 2.43 11.01 -4.78
C GLU A 94 2.30 11.66 -6.17
N GLN A 95 1.19 11.45 -6.86
CA GLN A 95 0.93 12.08 -8.14
C GLN A 95 0.85 13.61 -8.05
N ILE A 96 0.17 14.14 -7.02
CA ILE A 96 0.08 15.60 -6.80
C ILE A 96 1.48 16.18 -6.59
N LEU A 97 2.31 15.53 -5.78
CA LEU A 97 3.66 15.99 -5.49
C LEU A 97 4.53 16.01 -6.75
N ILE A 98 4.51 14.93 -7.54
CA ILE A 98 5.34 14.84 -8.73
C ILE A 98 4.93 15.89 -9.79
N ILE A 99 3.64 16.11 -9.99
CA ILE A 99 3.13 17.13 -10.91
C ILE A 99 3.55 18.53 -10.47
N ARG A 100 3.51 18.82 -9.17
CA ARG A 100 3.94 20.13 -8.64
C ARG A 100 5.44 20.38 -8.81
N VAL A 101 6.25 19.34 -8.74
CA VAL A 101 7.73 19.43 -8.83
C VAL A 101 8.21 19.39 -10.28
N ALA A 102 7.55 18.65 -11.14
CA ALA A 102 7.95 18.41 -12.52
C ALA A 102 7.49 19.51 -13.49
N LYS A 103 7.65 20.79 -13.12
CA LYS A 103 7.21 21.94 -13.95
C LYS A 103 7.75 21.85 -15.37
N GLY A 104 6.85 21.80 -16.36
CA GLY A 104 7.18 21.64 -17.77
C GLY A 104 7.45 20.21 -18.21
N GLY A 105 7.36 19.23 -17.30
CA GLY A 105 7.52 17.80 -17.57
C GLY A 105 6.50 16.94 -16.84
N GLU A 106 5.29 17.45 -16.60
CA GLU A 106 4.26 16.82 -15.78
C GLU A 106 3.87 15.42 -16.29
N MET A 107 3.75 15.27 -17.61
CA MET A 107 3.45 13.97 -18.26
C MET A 107 4.58 12.96 -18.01
N LEU A 108 5.83 13.40 -18.15
CA LEU A 108 6.98 12.54 -17.89
C LEU A 108 7.06 12.16 -16.40
N GLY A 109 6.81 13.13 -15.52
CA GLY A 109 6.73 12.88 -14.08
C GLY A 109 5.69 11.83 -13.72
N ALA A 110 4.47 11.96 -14.25
CA ALA A 110 3.40 10.97 -14.04
C ALA A 110 3.76 9.59 -14.60
N ALA A 111 4.40 9.52 -15.77
CA ALA A 111 4.88 8.26 -16.34
C ALA A 111 5.96 7.61 -15.46
N CYS A 112 6.90 8.40 -14.90
CA CYS A 112 7.91 7.90 -13.98
C CYS A 112 7.31 7.30 -12.69
N VAL A 113 6.25 7.91 -12.14
CA VAL A 113 5.51 7.33 -11.00
C VAL A 113 4.96 5.95 -11.35
N GLN A 114 4.35 5.81 -12.53
CA GLN A 114 3.80 4.52 -12.97
C GLN A 114 4.87 3.46 -13.20
N VAL A 115 6.03 3.84 -13.76
CA VAL A 115 7.18 2.94 -13.92
C VAL A 115 7.69 2.50 -12.55
N ALA A 116 7.88 3.44 -11.61
CA ALA A 116 8.33 3.14 -10.26
C ALA A 116 7.35 2.21 -9.51
N PHE A 117 6.04 2.44 -9.67
CA PHE A 117 5.00 1.58 -9.11
C PHE A 117 5.08 0.14 -9.64
N ASN A 118 5.21 -0.03 -10.96
CA ASN A 118 5.32 -1.35 -11.58
C ASN A 118 6.62 -2.08 -11.18
N LEU A 119 7.74 -1.34 -11.14
CA LEU A 119 9.02 -1.88 -10.69
C LEU A 119 8.96 -2.31 -9.22
N GLY A 120 8.36 -1.46 -8.36
CA GLY A 120 8.13 -1.78 -6.96
C GLY A 120 7.23 -3.01 -6.77
N ASN A 121 6.20 -3.18 -7.60
CA ASN A 121 5.37 -4.37 -7.60
C ASN A 121 6.15 -5.63 -7.99
N ALA A 122 7.00 -5.56 -9.01
CA ALA A 122 7.83 -6.69 -9.46
C ALA A 122 8.84 -7.10 -8.36
N ILE A 123 9.59 -6.14 -7.82
CA ILE A 123 10.55 -6.37 -6.73
C ILE A 123 9.82 -6.91 -5.49
N GLY A 124 8.68 -6.32 -5.15
CA GLY A 124 7.86 -6.75 -4.03
C GLY A 124 7.29 -8.16 -4.19
N ALA A 125 6.83 -8.53 -5.39
CA ALA A 125 6.36 -9.87 -5.68
C ALA A 125 7.49 -10.89 -5.55
N TYR A 126 8.67 -10.58 -6.08
CA TYR A 126 9.86 -11.43 -5.97
C TYR A 126 10.28 -11.63 -4.50
N ALA A 127 10.43 -10.53 -3.75
CA ALA A 127 10.81 -10.59 -2.34
C ALA A 127 9.77 -11.35 -1.48
N GLY A 128 8.48 -11.14 -1.75
CA GLY A 128 7.41 -11.91 -1.11
C GLY A 128 7.46 -13.40 -1.48
N GLY A 129 7.83 -13.74 -2.73
CA GLY A 129 8.01 -15.11 -3.20
C GLY A 129 9.12 -15.85 -2.45
N LEU A 130 10.24 -15.21 -2.21
CA LEU A 130 11.33 -15.79 -1.43
C LEU A 130 10.90 -16.10 0.03
N ALA A 131 9.98 -15.31 0.56
CA ALA A 131 9.51 -15.47 1.95
C ALA A 131 8.46 -16.58 2.14
N ILE A 132 7.85 -17.08 1.06
CA ILE A 132 6.81 -18.13 1.14
C ILE A 132 7.35 -19.42 1.75
N SER A 133 8.64 -19.72 1.59
CA SER A 133 9.26 -20.90 2.21
C SER A 133 9.08 -20.96 3.73
N GLY A 134 8.93 -19.81 4.40
CA GLY A 134 8.58 -19.69 5.82
C GLY A 134 7.07 -19.78 6.10
N GLY A 135 6.23 -19.68 5.06
CA GLY A 135 4.76 -19.70 5.15
C GLY A 135 4.10 -18.44 4.57
N TYR A 136 2.82 -18.53 4.25
CA TYR A 136 2.06 -17.47 3.56
C TYR A 136 1.82 -16.18 4.37
N ARG A 137 2.27 -16.09 5.63
CA ARG A 137 2.26 -14.86 6.45
C ARG A 137 3.50 -14.00 6.23
N TYR A 138 4.64 -14.62 5.89
CA TYR A 138 5.93 -13.94 5.78
C TYR A 138 6.00 -12.88 4.67
N PRO A 139 5.29 -12.98 3.53
CA PRO A 139 5.21 -11.89 2.55
C PRO A 139 4.69 -10.56 3.13
N ALA A 140 3.86 -10.58 4.20
CA ALA A 140 3.47 -9.36 4.90
C ALA A 140 4.65 -8.75 5.66
N LEU A 141 5.42 -9.58 6.36
CA LEU A 141 6.59 -9.14 7.13
C LEU A 141 7.70 -8.61 6.20
N THR A 142 7.95 -9.26 5.05
CA THR A 142 8.91 -8.75 4.05
C THR A 142 8.48 -7.44 3.42
N GLY A 143 7.18 -7.12 3.42
CA GLY A 143 6.66 -5.82 2.98
C GLY A 143 6.99 -4.67 3.94
N VAL A 144 7.19 -4.95 5.22
CA VAL A 144 7.40 -3.91 6.25
C VAL A 144 8.65 -3.06 6.01
N PRO A 145 9.84 -3.60 5.71
CA PRO A 145 11.02 -2.80 5.40
C PRO A 145 10.80 -1.83 4.23
N PHE A 146 10.15 -2.29 3.15
CA PHE A 146 9.84 -1.44 2.00
C PHE A 146 8.85 -0.33 2.37
N ALA A 147 7.83 -0.64 3.17
CA ALA A 147 6.87 0.34 3.66
C ALA A 147 7.53 1.36 4.60
N LEU A 148 8.47 0.94 5.46
CA LEU A 148 9.25 1.83 6.32
C LEU A 148 10.16 2.77 5.51
N ILE A 149 10.82 2.28 4.47
CA ILE A 149 11.61 3.12 3.57
C ILE A 149 10.72 4.18 2.94
N GLY A 150 9.56 3.80 2.41
CA GLY A 150 8.58 4.73 1.85
C GLY A 150 8.11 5.77 2.88
N PHE A 151 7.81 5.34 4.11
CA PHE A 151 7.44 6.22 5.21
C PHE A 151 8.53 7.25 5.52
N ILE A 152 9.78 6.82 5.63
CA ILE A 152 10.93 7.69 5.93
C ILE A 152 11.12 8.70 4.79
N LEU A 153 11.04 8.27 3.53
CA LEU A 153 11.17 9.15 2.37
C LEU A 153 10.07 10.22 2.34
N PHE A 154 8.81 9.84 2.57
CA PHE A 154 7.70 10.81 2.67
C PHE A 154 7.89 11.78 3.84
N LEU A 155 8.34 11.28 4.99
CA LEU A 155 8.58 12.09 6.17
C LEU A 155 9.72 13.12 5.95
N ILE A 156 10.81 12.69 5.31
CA ILE A 156 11.93 13.58 4.95
C ILE A 156 11.45 14.62 3.95
N PHE A 157 10.72 14.21 2.92
CA PHE A 157 10.16 15.11 1.93
C PHE A 157 9.24 16.14 2.58
N TYR A 158 8.32 15.69 3.42
CA TYR A 158 7.39 16.55 4.15
C TYR A 158 8.13 17.58 5.00
N LYS A 159 9.10 17.16 5.81
CA LYS A 159 9.86 18.08 6.67
C LYS A 159 10.71 19.09 5.89
N LYS A 160 11.32 18.65 4.78
CA LYS A 160 12.25 19.49 4.00
C LYS A 160 11.54 20.47 3.07
N TYR A 161 10.35 20.13 2.57
CA TYR A 161 9.66 20.87 1.52
C TYR A 161 8.28 21.38 1.92
N GLN A 162 7.87 21.22 3.17
CA GLN A 162 6.55 21.63 3.66
C GLN A 162 6.22 23.11 3.39
N ALA A 163 7.21 23.99 3.45
CA ALA A 163 7.04 25.43 3.22
C ALA A 163 7.05 25.82 1.73
N LYS A 164 7.37 24.88 0.84
CA LYS A 164 7.61 25.15 -0.58
C LYS A 164 6.50 24.61 -1.49
N TYR A 165 5.71 23.65 -1.01
CA TYR A 165 4.63 22.95 -1.70
C TYR A 165 3.46 22.65 -0.75
#